data_882b78920c1756924bce750a343db211
#
_entry.id   882b78920c1756924bce750a343db211
#
_cell.length_a   1.000
_cell.length_b   1.000
_cell.length_c   1.000
_cell.angle_alpha   90.00
_cell.angle_beta   90.00
_cell.angle_gamma   90.00
#
_symmetry.space_group_name_H-M   'P 1'
#
loop_
_entity.id
_entity.type
_entity.pdbx_description
1 polymer ?
#
loop_
_entity_poly.entity_id
_entity_poly.type
_entity_poly.pdbx_seq_one_letter_code
_entity_poly.pdbx_strand_id
1 'polypeptide(L)'
;VGSQLIENRAFRAAIEFSDYVLSSLPTKPNWKIVDIVTGECAENAIQKPEISQTVCTAVQMGLVDLLASWSIRPSSVVGHSSGEIAAAYASGYLTAAEAITTAWFRGNTVTKNTKDGSMLAVGMGPGKAEEYLADFDGKIQIAAINSPESTTLSGDTTAVVRLAEILKAKGEFNRLLRTGGMAYHSHHMQPLGQDYCARLTEGLDHIRKVGLSDSSQRYPRVAWVSSVHPHKTLDPEKLNASYWQMNLASPVRFS
;
A
#
# COMPACT_ATOMS: atom_id res chain seq x y z
N VAL A 1 7.70 15.34 -8.76
CA VAL A 1 8.62 14.22 -9.11
C VAL A 1 8.13 13.52 -10.35
N GLY A 2 6.88 13.09 -10.41
CA GLY A 2 6.35 12.32 -11.56
C GLY A 2 6.33 13.09 -12.87
N SER A 3 6.03 14.38 -12.86
CA SER A 3 5.96 15.24 -14.05
C SER A 3 7.29 15.37 -14.81
N GLN A 4 8.41 15.26 -14.12
CA GLN A 4 9.73 15.26 -14.76
C GLN A 4 10.11 13.86 -15.27
N LEU A 5 9.72 12.82 -14.54
CA LEU A 5 10.03 11.44 -14.90
C LEU A 5 9.27 10.95 -16.14
N ILE A 6 8.11 11.56 -16.45
CA ILE A 6 7.29 11.16 -17.60
C ILE A 6 8.00 11.41 -18.95
N GLU A 7 9.04 12.25 -18.98
CA GLU A 7 9.87 12.46 -20.16
C GLU A 7 10.72 11.20 -20.47
N ASN A 8 11.03 10.39 -19.47
CA ASN A 8 11.76 9.15 -19.67
C ASN A 8 10.85 8.07 -20.28
N ARG A 9 11.30 7.45 -21.36
CA ARG A 9 10.53 6.47 -22.13
C ARG A 9 10.11 5.26 -21.29
N ALA A 10 11.01 4.71 -20.47
CA ALA A 10 10.71 3.52 -19.68
C ALA A 10 9.66 3.84 -18.60
N PHE A 11 9.82 4.95 -17.90
CA PHE A 11 8.86 5.41 -16.89
C PHE A 11 7.49 5.70 -17.51
N ARG A 12 7.45 6.43 -18.62
CA ARG A 12 6.21 6.76 -19.34
C ARG A 12 5.47 5.48 -19.76
N ALA A 13 6.17 4.52 -20.35
CA ALA A 13 5.58 3.25 -20.78
C ALA A 13 4.92 2.50 -19.63
N ALA A 14 5.51 2.50 -18.43
CA ALA A 14 4.94 1.88 -17.24
C ALA A 14 3.64 2.59 -16.80
N ILE A 15 3.61 3.93 -16.84
CA ILE A 15 2.41 4.73 -16.51
C ILE A 15 1.29 4.47 -17.52
N GLU A 16 1.59 4.55 -18.83
CA GLU A 16 0.63 4.33 -19.91
C GLU A 16 0.09 2.89 -19.90
N PHE A 17 0.95 1.90 -19.64
CA PHE A 17 0.51 0.51 -19.49
C PHE A 17 -0.40 0.33 -18.27
N SER A 18 -0.09 0.98 -17.16
CA SER A 18 -0.94 0.95 -15.95
C SER A 18 -2.31 1.53 -16.23
N ASP A 19 -2.40 2.68 -16.92
CA ASP A 19 -3.68 3.27 -17.36
C ASP A 19 -4.45 2.35 -18.31
N TYR A 20 -3.75 1.70 -19.24
CA TYR A 20 -4.38 0.74 -20.16
C TYR A 20 -5.00 -0.45 -19.40
N VAL A 21 -4.26 -1.05 -18.46
CA VAL A 21 -4.76 -2.15 -17.61
C VAL A 21 -6.00 -1.71 -16.84
N LEU A 22 -5.94 -0.57 -16.15
CA LEU A 22 -7.06 -0.08 -15.35
C LEU A 22 -8.29 0.22 -16.21
N SER A 23 -8.11 0.72 -17.44
CA SER A 23 -9.21 0.99 -18.36
C SER A 23 -9.95 -0.26 -18.83
N SER A 24 -9.29 -1.42 -18.80
CA SER A 24 -9.84 -2.72 -19.19
C SER A 24 -10.70 -3.36 -18.10
N LEU A 25 -10.53 -2.96 -16.83
CA LEU A 25 -11.24 -3.57 -15.71
C LEU A 25 -12.75 -3.31 -15.75
N PRO A 26 -13.57 -4.28 -15.32
CA PRO A 26 -15.03 -4.05 -15.18
C PRO A 26 -15.35 -2.90 -14.23
N THR A 27 -14.62 -2.81 -13.11
CA THR A 27 -14.68 -1.68 -12.17
C THR A 27 -13.44 -0.82 -12.37
N LYS A 28 -13.50 0.09 -13.34
CA LYS A 28 -12.39 0.97 -13.72
C LYS A 28 -12.49 2.34 -13.06
N PRO A 29 -11.36 3.06 -12.86
CA PRO A 29 -11.38 4.46 -12.45
C PRO A 29 -12.00 5.35 -13.55
N ASN A 30 -12.51 6.51 -13.14
CA ASN A 30 -12.94 7.59 -14.02
C ASN A 30 -11.86 8.70 -14.19
N TRP A 31 -10.63 8.39 -13.85
CA TRP A 31 -9.45 9.25 -13.95
C TRP A 31 -8.29 8.41 -14.48
N LYS A 32 -7.22 9.07 -14.92
CA LYS A 32 -5.99 8.43 -15.41
C LYS A 32 -4.82 8.74 -14.50
N ILE A 33 -3.89 7.77 -14.39
CA ILE A 33 -2.66 7.92 -13.63
C ILE A 33 -1.80 9.04 -14.25
N VAL A 34 -1.73 9.09 -15.58
CA VAL A 34 -0.94 10.11 -16.30
C VAL A 34 -1.39 11.52 -15.92
N ASP A 35 -2.68 11.80 -15.86
CA ASP A 35 -3.21 13.14 -15.54
C ASP A 35 -2.83 13.56 -14.11
N ILE A 36 -2.80 12.60 -13.17
CA ILE A 36 -2.38 12.84 -11.78
C ILE A 36 -0.86 13.11 -11.71
N VAL A 37 -0.07 12.31 -12.44
CA VAL A 37 1.40 12.40 -12.43
C VAL A 37 1.89 13.69 -13.11
N THR A 38 1.20 14.15 -14.15
CA THR A 38 1.52 15.43 -14.85
C THR A 38 0.98 16.66 -14.14
N GLY A 39 0.06 16.49 -13.20
CA GLY A 39 -0.57 17.58 -12.46
C GLY A 39 -1.81 18.16 -13.16
N GLU A 40 -2.36 17.47 -14.14
CA GLU A 40 -3.59 17.83 -14.87
C GLU A 40 -4.85 17.38 -14.11
N CYS A 41 -4.85 17.51 -12.77
CA CYS A 41 -5.93 17.06 -11.92
C CYS A 41 -6.25 18.08 -10.82
N ALA A 42 -7.36 17.87 -10.10
CA ALA A 42 -7.71 18.68 -8.94
C ALA A 42 -6.62 18.59 -7.86
N GLU A 43 -6.28 19.72 -7.24
CA GLU A 43 -5.16 19.89 -6.28
C GLU A 43 -5.15 18.86 -5.13
N ASN A 44 -6.33 18.38 -4.71
CA ASN A 44 -6.48 17.41 -3.63
C ASN A 44 -6.79 15.99 -4.09
N ALA A 45 -6.72 15.68 -5.39
CA ALA A 45 -7.07 14.37 -5.92
C ALA A 45 -6.25 13.24 -5.26
N ILE A 46 -4.96 13.46 -5.05
CA ILE A 46 -4.03 12.49 -4.44
C ILE A 46 -4.36 12.15 -2.97
N GLN A 47 -5.23 12.89 -2.31
CA GLN A 47 -5.66 12.58 -0.94
C GLN A 47 -6.68 11.43 -0.89
N LYS A 48 -7.31 11.11 -2.00
CA LYS A 48 -8.25 10.00 -2.08
C LYS A 48 -7.50 8.67 -2.08
N PRO A 49 -7.86 7.69 -1.22
CA PRO A 49 -7.15 6.42 -1.10
C PRO A 49 -7.00 5.65 -2.43
N GLU A 50 -8.05 5.63 -3.25
CA GLU A 50 -8.06 4.96 -4.54
C GLU A 50 -7.09 5.61 -5.54
N ILE A 51 -6.87 6.91 -5.44
CA ILE A 51 -5.90 7.62 -6.28
C ILE A 51 -4.50 7.46 -5.71
N SER A 52 -4.29 7.80 -4.43
CA SER A 52 -2.97 7.80 -3.81
C SER A 52 -2.28 6.43 -3.88
N GLN A 53 -2.98 5.34 -3.54
CA GLN A 53 -2.37 4.02 -3.53
C GLN A 53 -2.05 3.53 -4.94
N THR A 54 -2.95 3.76 -5.89
CA THR A 54 -2.76 3.36 -7.29
C THR A 54 -1.63 4.15 -7.94
N VAL A 55 -1.63 5.46 -7.81
CA VAL A 55 -0.61 6.34 -8.40
C VAL A 55 0.75 6.11 -7.76
N CYS A 56 0.84 5.97 -6.42
CA CYS A 56 2.10 5.64 -5.76
C CYS A 56 2.68 4.33 -6.27
N THR A 57 1.86 3.28 -6.42
CA THR A 57 2.31 1.99 -6.95
C THR A 57 2.77 2.12 -8.40
N ALA A 58 2.02 2.82 -9.25
CA ALA A 58 2.42 3.04 -10.65
C ALA A 58 3.75 3.80 -10.77
N VAL A 59 3.94 4.85 -9.97
CA VAL A 59 5.20 5.60 -9.93
C VAL A 59 6.36 4.73 -9.47
N GLN A 60 6.18 3.89 -8.44
CA GLN A 60 7.19 2.97 -7.96
C GLN A 60 7.54 1.92 -9.03
N MET A 61 6.56 1.36 -9.72
CA MET A 61 6.79 0.45 -10.85
C MET A 61 7.55 1.14 -11.98
N GLY A 62 7.16 2.36 -12.34
CA GLY A 62 7.86 3.16 -13.34
C GLY A 62 9.32 3.45 -12.97
N LEU A 63 9.61 3.66 -11.67
CA LEU A 63 10.99 3.79 -11.18
C LEU A 63 11.78 2.48 -11.26
N VAL A 64 11.14 1.34 -10.98
CA VAL A 64 11.75 0.02 -11.15
C VAL A 64 12.13 -0.20 -12.62
N ASP A 65 11.24 0.10 -13.55
CA ASP A 65 11.49 -0.05 -14.99
C ASP A 65 12.55 0.92 -15.49
N LEU A 66 12.55 2.14 -14.99
CA LEU A 66 13.57 3.13 -15.28
C LEU A 66 14.96 2.65 -14.85
N LEU A 67 15.12 2.18 -13.62
CA LEU A 67 16.38 1.63 -13.11
C LEU A 67 16.79 0.38 -13.92
N ALA A 68 15.82 -0.47 -14.23
CA ALA A 68 16.03 -1.65 -15.04
C ALA A 68 16.52 -1.32 -16.46
N SER A 69 16.05 -0.20 -17.05
CA SER A 69 16.53 0.28 -18.35
C SER A 69 18.01 0.70 -18.34
N TRP A 70 18.53 1.00 -17.16
CA TRP A 70 19.96 1.28 -16.91
C TRP A 70 20.73 0.04 -16.44
N SER A 71 20.13 -1.15 -16.55
CA SER A 71 20.71 -2.42 -16.06
C SER A 71 20.93 -2.47 -14.54
N ILE A 72 20.23 -1.61 -13.78
CA ILE A 72 20.23 -1.63 -12.31
C ILE A 72 19.09 -2.54 -11.85
N ARG A 73 19.43 -3.61 -11.13
CA ARG A 73 18.49 -4.62 -10.63
C ARG A 73 18.67 -4.80 -9.14
N PRO A 74 17.57 -4.99 -8.36
CA PRO A 74 17.69 -5.32 -6.96
C PRO A 74 18.22 -6.75 -6.78
N SER A 75 18.98 -6.98 -5.69
CA SER A 75 19.30 -8.32 -5.19
C SER A 75 18.25 -8.83 -4.21
N SER A 76 17.58 -7.90 -3.52
CA SER A 76 16.46 -8.16 -2.62
C SER A 76 15.57 -6.93 -2.55
N VAL A 77 14.32 -7.12 -2.14
CA VAL A 77 13.34 -6.05 -2.00
C VAL A 77 12.58 -6.15 -0.67
N VAL A 78 12.12 -5.01 -0.21
CA VAL A 78 11.20 -4.89 0.93
C VAL A 78 10.20 -3.77 0.60
N GLY A 79 8.97 -3.92 1.07
CA GLY A 79 7.93 -2.91 0.91
C GLY A 79 7.27 -2.59 2.25
N HIS A 80 6.94 -1.31 2.46
CA HIS A 80 6.18 -0.89 3.63
C HIS A 80 4.71 -0.74 3.25
N SER A 81 3.80 -1.48 3.89
CA SER A 81 2.36 -1.39 3.64
C SER A 81 2.01 -1.62 2.16
N SER A 82 1.34 -0.69 1.49
CA SER A 82 1.02 -0.76 0.06
C SER A 82 2.27 -0.82 -0.84
N GLY A 83 3.43 -0.38 -0.36
CA GLY A 83 4.70 -0.50 -1.08
C GLY A 83 5.14 -1.96 -1.31
N GLU A 84 4.58 -2.94 -0.60
CA GLU A 84 4.79 -4.35 -0.91
C GLU A 84 4.28 -4.76 -2.29
N ILE A 85 3.31 -4.05 -2.85
CA ILE A 85 2.80 -4.34 -4.20
C ILE A 85 3.87 -4.05 -5.24
N ALA A 86 4.53 -2.91 -5.15
CA ALA A 86 5.65 -2.58 -6.02
C ALA A 86 6.89 -3.45 -5.74
N ALA A 87 7.12 -3.85 -4.49
CA ALA A 87 8.16 -4.80 -4.13
C ALA A 87 7.91 -6.17 -4.77
N ALA A 88 6.67 -6.66 -4.75
CA ALA A 88 6.29 -7.91 -5.43
C ALA A 88 6.48 -7.84 -6.95
N TYR A 89 6.22 -6.67 -7.56
CA TYR A 89 6.54 -6.43 -8.96
C TYR A 89 8.06 -6.46 -9.21
N ALA A 90 8.83 -5.69 -8.46
CA ALA A 90 10.28 -5.59 -8.63
C ALA A 90 11.02 -6.92 -8.39
N SER A 91 10.46 -7.78 -7.54
CA SER A 91 11.00 -9.12 -7.25
C SER A 91 10.48 -10.24 -8.16
N GLY A 92 9.67 -9.91 -9.18
CA GLY A 92 9.15 -10.87 -10.14
C GLY A 92 8.05 -11.79 -9.64
N TYR A 93 7.40 -11.45 -8.52
CA TYR A 93 6.24 -12.19 -8.00
C TYR A 93 4.93 -11.77 -8.66
N LEU A 94 4.81 -10.51 -9.06
CA LEU A 94 3.68 -9.99 -9.81
C LEU A 94 4.12 -9.48 -11.19
N THR A 95 3.23 -9.58 -12.18
CA THR A 95 3.32 -8.80 -13.41
C THR A 95 2.92 -7.34 -13.13
N ALA A 96 3.23 -6.44 -14.05
CA ALA A 96 2.79 -5.04 -13.95
C ALA A 96 1.25 -4.93 -13.88
N ALA A 97 0.53 -5.75 -14.67
CA ALA A 97 -0.93 -5.77 -14.67
C ALA A 97 -1.50 -6.25 -13.32
N GLU A 98 -0.92 -7.32 -12.73
CA GLU A 98 -1.33 -7.82 -11.42
C GLU A 98 -1.07 -6.78 -10.32
N ALA A 99 0.07 -6.10 -10.35
CA ALA A 99 0.44 -5.11 -9.34
C ALA A 99 -0.50 -3.89 -9.38
N ILE A 100 -0.73 -3.30 -10.56
CA ILE A 100 -1.60 -2.12 -10.65
C ILE A 100 -3.07 -2.44 -10.33
N THR A 101 -3.54 -3.63 -10.72
CA THR A 101 -4.87 -4.13 -10.37
C THR A 101 -5.02 -4.29 -8.86
N THR A 102 -4.01 -4.85 -8.19
CA THR A 102 -3.98 -5.02 -6.73
C THR A 102 -4.03 -3.66 -6.02
N ALA A 103 -3.25 -2.68 -6.47
CA ALA A 103 -3.23 -1.33 -5.90
C ALA A 103 -4.57 -0.60 -6.06
N TRP A 104 -5.18 -0.72 -7.24
CA TRP A 104 -6.49 -0.14 -7.53
C TRP A 104 -7.57 -0.68 -6.59
N PHE A 105 -7.74 -1.99 -6.52
CA PHE A 105 -8.76 -2.57 -5.66
C PHE A 105 -8.49 -2.33 -4.17
N ARG A 106 -7.21 -2.26 -3.75
CA ARG A 106 -6.84 -1.90 -2.37
C ARG A 106 -7.33 -0.50 -2.01
N GLY A 107 -6.99 0.49 -2.82
CA GLY A 107 -7.40 1.88 -2.61
C GLY A 107 -8.91 2.06 -2.71
N ASN A 108 -9.53 1.48 -3.75
CA ASN A 108 -10.97 1.58 -3.99
C ASN A 108 -11.81 0.91 -2.89
N THR A 109 -11.33 -0.20 -2.31
CA THR A 109 -12.04 -0.83 -1.18
C THR A 109 -11.98 0.02 0.08
N VAL A 110 -10.85 0.66 0.35
CA VAL A 110 -10.68 1.51 1.54
C VAL A 110 -11.65 2.70 1.53
N THR A 111 -12.04 3.23 0.37
CA THR A 111 -13.03 4.32 0.29
C THR A 111 -14.40 3.94 0.83
N LYS A 112 -14.68 2.65 0.97
CA LYS A 112 -15.94 2.15 1.57
C LYS A 112 -15.94 2.17 3.10
N ASN A 113 -14.79 2.50 3.72
CA ASN A 113 -14.74 2.63 5.18
C ASN A 113 -15.58 3.83 5.62
N THR A 114 -16.52 3.57 6.52
CA THR A 114 -17.41 4.60 7.10
C THR A 114 -17.02 5.02 8.51
N LYS A 115 -16.00 4.37 9.09
CA LYS A 115 -15.51 4.69 10.43
C LYS A 115 -14.50 5.82 10.35
N ASP A 116 -14.63 6.79 11.27
CA ASP A 116 -13.62 7.84 11.43
C ASP A 116 -12.44 7.32 12.23
N GLY A 117 -11.28 7.30 11.57
CA GLY A 117 -10.04 6.75 12.09
C GLY A 117 -8.85 7.69 11.94
N SER A 118 -7.87 7.50 12.79
CA SER A 118 -6.63 8.27 12.78
C SER A 118 -5.41 7.39 13.00
N MET A 119 -4.25 7.91 12.63
CA MET A 119 -2.96 7.27 12.88
C MET A 119 -2.01 8.23 13.58
N LEU A 120 -1.17 7.68 14.44
CA LEU A 120 -0.24 8.42 15.30
C LEU A 120 1.17 7.80 15.19
N ALA A 121 2.14 8.57 14.71
CA ALA A 121 3.54 8.19 14.82
C ALA A 121 4.04 8.49 16.23
N VAL A 122 4.73 7.54 16.88
CA VAL A 122 5.30 7.68 18.22
C VAL A 122 6.76 7.30 18.21
N GLY A 123 7.58 8.04 19.01
CA GLY A 123 9.01 7.83 19.17
C GLY A 123 9.32 6.80 20.25
N MET A 124 8.73 5.61 20.14
CA MET A 124 8.96 4.51 21.08
C MET A 124 8.79 3.16 20.39
N GLY A 125 9.41 2.13 20.93
CA GLY A 125 9.28 0.76 20.49
C GLY A 125 7.92 0.14 20.82
N PRO A 126 7.60 -1.01 20.21
CA PRO A 126 6.28 -1.65 20.35
C PRO A 126 5.92 -2.01 21.80
N GLY A 127 6.86 -2.52 22.60
CA GLY A 127 6.58 -2.89 23.99
C GLY A 127 6.13 -1.71 24.83
N LYS A 128 6.83 -0.56 24.75
CA LYS A 128 6.44 0.67 25.45
C LYS A 128 5.12 1.22 24.90
N ALA A 129 4.87 1.10 23.60
CA ALA A 129 3.61 1.52 23.00
C ALA A 129 2.43 0.68 23.54
N GLU A 130 2.58 -0.65 23.65
CA GLU A 130 1.56 -1.56 24.18
C GLU A 130 1.13 -1.20 25.61
N GLU A 131 2.07 -0.73 26.46
CA GLU A 131 1.73 -0.27 27.81
C GLU A 131 0.70 0.87 27.80
N TYR A 132 0.81 1.80 26.85
CA TYR A 132 -0.16 2.89 26.66
C TYR A 132 -1.48 2.41 26.09
N LEU A 133 -1.47 1.35 25.28
CA LEU A 133 -2.68 0.86 24.62
C LEU A 133 -3.61 0.08 25.56
N ALA A 134 -3.10 -0.41 26.70
CA ALA A 134 -3.88 -1.18 27.67
C ALA A 134 -5.14 -0.45 28.16
N ASP A 135 -5.10 0.88 28.22
CA ASP A 135 -6.21 1.72 28.71
C ASP A 135 -7.26 2.09 27.61
N PHE A 136 -7.11 1.55 26.40
CA PHE A 136 -7.94 1.95 25.24
C PHE A 136 -8.87 0.85 24.71
N ASP A 137 -9.06 -0.26 25.41
CA ASP A 137 -10.04 -1.33 25.08
C ASP A 137 -10.01 -1.79 23.62
N GLY A 138 -8.82 -1.91 23.01
CA GLY A 138 -8.65 -2.33 21.62
C GLY A 138 -9.02 -1.28 20.56
N LYS A 139 -9.37 -0.06 20.96
CA LYS A 139 -9.71 1.05 20.05
C LYS A 139 -8.49 1.61 19.32
N ILE A 140 -7.29 1.29 19.78
CA ILE A 140 -6.02 1.64 19.16
C ILE A 140 -5.19 0.35 19.06
N GLN A 141 -4.50 0.19 17.93
CA GLN A 141 -3.63 -0.96 17.67
C GLN A 141 -2.29 -0.49 17.10
N ILE A 142 -1.25 -1.32 17.21
CA ILE A 142 0.00 -1.10 16.50
C ILE A 142 -0.25 -1.36 15.01
N ALA A 143 -0.09 -0.32 14.19
CA ALA A 143 -0.22 -0.38 12.74
C ALA A 143 1.12 -0.68 12.05
N ALA A 144 2.23 -0.18 12.58
CA ALA A 144 3.54 -0.44 12.03
C ALA A 144 4.63 -0.39 13.11
N ILE A 145 5.60 -1.30 13.00
CA ILE A 145 6.86 -1.29 13.74
C ILE A 145 7.94 -0.89 12.72
N ASN A 146 8.34 0.38 12.76
CA ASN A 146 9.25 0.96 11.76
C ASN A 146 10.73 0.79 12.14
N SER A 147 11.01 0.81 13.45
CA SER A 147 12.32 0.56 14.03
C SER A 147 12.14 0.20 15.53
N PRO A 148 13.20 -0.22 16.24
CA PRO A 148 13.12 -0.47 17.68
C PRO A 148 12.58 0.70 18.51
N GLU A 149 12.67 1.94 18.00
CA GLU A 149 12.25 3.17 18.69
C GLU A 149 11.19 3.96 17.90
N SER A 150 10.56 3.36 16.90
CA SER A 150 9.55 4.04 16.06
C SER A 150 8.40 3.12 15.73
N THR A 151 7.22 3.48 16.23
CA THR A 151 5.98 2.74 16.05
C THR A 151 4.91 3.68 15.48
N THR A 152 4.02 3.14 14.66
CA THR A 152 2.80 3.83 14.22
C THR A 152 1.59 3.13 14.83
N LEU A 153 0.74 3.91 15.46
CA LEU A 153 -0.52 3.48 16.07
C LEU A 153 -1.69 3.87 15.17
N SER A 154 -2.77 3.10 15.22
CA SER A 154 -3.94 3.30 14.36
C SER A 154 -5.22 2.86 15.07
N GLY A 155 -6.30 3.61 14.90
CA GLY A 155 -7.58 3.27 15.52
C GLY A 155 -8.62 4.38 15.46
N ASP A 156 -9.57 4.34 16.38
CA ASP A 156 -10.65 5.32 16.49
C ASP A 156 -10.09 6.72 16.74
N THR A 157 -10.54 7.71 15.98
CA THR A 157 -10.00 9.09 16.05
C THR A 157 -10.02 9.65 17.47
N THR A 158 -11.12 9.50 18.20
CA THR A 158 -11.24 10.01 19.58
C THR A 158 -10.23 9.38 20.53
N ALA A 159 -9.97 8.08 20.39
CA ALA A 159 -8.99 7.36 21.20
C ALA A 159 -7.55 7.78 20.84
N VAL A 160 -7.25 7.88 19.54
CA VAL A 160 -5.93 8.27 19.04
C VAL A 160 -5.57 9.71 19.47
N VAL A 161 -6.53 10.64 19.37
CA VAL A 161 -6.32 12.04 19.79
C VAL A 161 -6.09 12.12 21.31
N ARG A 162 -6.88 11.39 22.11
CA ARG A 162 -6.68 11.31 23.57
C ARG A 162 -5.29 10.76 23.91
N LEU A 163 -4.84 9.72 23.23
CA LEU A 163 -3.49 9.18 23.45
C LEU A 163 -2.41 10.20 23.08
N ALA A 164 -2.58 10.93 21.97
CA ALA A 164 -1.64 11.97 21.57
C ALA A 164 -1.48 13.07 22.64
N GLU A 165 -2.58 13.47 23.29
CA GLU A 165 -2.56 14.44 24.40
C GLU A 165 -1.82 13.88 25.62
N ILE A 166 -2.07 12.62 26.00
CA ILE A 166 -1.38 11.94 27.11
C ILE A 166 0.14 11.89 26.83
N LEU A 167 0.54 11.48 25.64
CA LEU A 167 1.96 11.40 25.25
C LEU A 167 2.61 12.78 25.25
N LYS A 168 1.91 13.80 24.74
CA LYS A 168 2.38 15.19 24.76
C LYS A 168 2.60 15.69 26.18
N ALA A 169 1.68 15.41 27.09
CA ALA A 169 1.79 15.80 28.52
C ALA A 169 2.98 15.11 29.23
N LYS A 170 3.36 13.92 28.76
CA LYS A 170 4.52 13.18 29.28
C LYS A 170 5.84 13.52 28.55
N GLY A 171 5.83 14.45 27.60
CA GLY A 171 7.01 14.82 26.82
C GLY A 171 7.44 13.78 25.79
N GLU A 172 6.60 12.79 25.48
CA GLU A 172 6.88 11.75 24.51
C GLU A 172 6.62 12.25 23.07
N PHE A 173 7.55 11.95 22.16
CA PHE A 173 7.36 12.32 20.76
C PHE A 173 6.14 11.63 20.17
N ASN A 174 5.27 12.43 19.58
CA ASN A 174 4.11 11.92 18.85
C ASN A 174 3.69 12.91 17.76
N ARG A 175 3.12 12.38 16.66
CA ARG A 175 2.61 13.18 15.53
C ARG A 175 1.41 12.50 14.89
N LEU A 176 0.27 13.18 14.86
CA LEU A 176 -0.89 12.76 14.07
C LEU A 176 -0.55 12.76 12.58
N LEU A 177 -0.91 11.69 11.89
CA LEU A 177 -0.67 11.52 10.46
C LEU A 177 -1.89 11.99 9.65
N ARG A 178 -1.63 12.53 8.47
CA ARG A 178 -2.69 12.92 7.54
C ARG A 178 -3.11 11.70 6.71
N THR A 179 -4.14 10.99 7.16
CA THR A 179 -4.64 9.76 6.52
C THR A 179 -6.03 9.90 5.93
N GLY A 180 -6.60 11.11 5.92
CA GLY A 180 -7.94 11.35 5.39
C GLY A 180 -9.05 10.60 6.14
N GLY A 181 -8.91 10.45 7.47
CA GLY A 181 -9.89 9.72 8.30
C GLY A 181 -9.73 8.20 8.27
N MET A 182 -8.62 7.69 7.72
CA MET A 182 -8.38 6.25 7.60
C MET A 182 -7.44 5.73 8.68
N ALA A 183 -7.87 4.67 9.39
CA ALA A 183 -7.06 3.92 10.34
C ALA A 183 -6.56 2.62 9.68
N TYR A 184 -5.54 2.75 8.81
CA TYR A 184 -4.92 1.59 8.17
C TYR A 184 -4.31 0.62 9.19
N HIS A 185 -4.28 -0.66 8.86
CA HIS A 185 -3.67 -1.71 9.70
C HIS A 185 -4.30 -1.81 11.09
N SER A 186 -5.60 -1.55 11.20
CA SER A 186 -6.38 -1.64 12.44
C SER A 186 -7.67 -2.43 12.23
N HIS A 187 -8.44 -2.57 13.30
CA HIS A 187 -9.78 -3.18 13.29
C HIS A 187 -10.76 -2.50 12.31
N HIS A 188 -10.47 -1.26 11.83
CA HIS A 188 -11.26 -0.60 10.80
C HIS A 188 -11.12 -1.28 9.43
N MET A 189 -9.99 -1.91 9.15
CA MET A 189 -9.73 -2.56 7.85
C MET A 189 -10.28 -3.99 7.77
N GLN A 190 -10.51 -4.64 8.92
CA GLN A 190 -10.97 -6.04 8.96
C GLN A 190 -12.32 -6.25 8.24
N PRO A 191 -13.36 -5.41 8.43
CA PRO A 191 -14.64 -5.59 7.76
C PRO A 191 -14.56 -5.46 6.24
N LEU A 192 -13.54 -4.76 5.72
CA LEU A 192 -13.34 -4.55 4.28
C LEU A 192 -12.67 -5.75 3.59
N GLY A 193 -12.10 -6.66 4.37
CA GLY A 193 -11.22 -7.72 3.88
C GLY A 193 -11.89 -8.67 2.88
N GLN A 194 -13.12 -9.11 3.16
CA GLN A 194 -13.84 -10.03 2.27
C GLN A 194 -14.19 -9.38 0.93
N ASP A 195 -14.70 -8.14 0.96
CA ASP A 195 -15.02 -7.39 -0.26
C ASP A 195 -13.75 -7.13 -1.09
N TYR A 196 -12.65 -6.75 -0.43
CA TYR A 196 -11.37 -6.58 -1.10
C TYR A 196 -10.89 -7.88 -1.77
N CYS A 197 -10.92 -8.99 -1.04
CA CYS A 197 -10.49 -10.30 -1.55
C CYS A 197 -11.32 -10.73 -2.77
N ALA A 198 -12.65 -10.62 -2.70
CA ALA A 198 -13.55 -10.99 -3.79
C ALA A 198 -13.31 -10.13 -5.04
N ARG A 199 -13.29 -8.82 -4.89
CA ARG A 199 -13.10 -7.87 -6.01
C ARG A 199 -11.71 -7.97 -6.63
N LEU A 200 -10.69 -8.17 -5.82
CA LEU A 200 -9.33 -8.38 -6.32
C LEU A 200 -9.24 -9.69 -7.10
N THR A 201 -9.83 -10.77 -6.61
CA THR A 201 -9.87 -12.06 -7.32
C THR A 201 -10.54 -11.89 -8.69
N GLU A 202 -11.72 -11.26 -8.74
CA GLU A 202 -12.43 -10.97 -9.98
C GLU A 202 -11.58 -10.14 -10.97
N GLY A 203 -10.91 -9.09 -10.46
CA GLY A 203 -10.03 -8.26 -11.27
C GLY A 203 -8.81 -9.00 -11.82
N LEU A 204 -8.17 -9.85 -11.00
CA LEU A 204 -7.03 -10.67 -11.43
C LEU A 204 -7.45 -11.73 -12.46
N ASP A 205 -8.62 -12.34 -12.29
CA ASP A 205 -9.16 -13.30 -13.27
C ASP A 205 -9.52 -12.62 -14.58
N HIS A 206 -10.06 -11.39 -14.51
CA HIS A 206 -10.35 -10.60 -15.70
C HIS A 206 -9.08 -10.31 -16.51
N ILE A 207 -8.01 -9.77 -15.90
CA ILE A 207 -6.78 -9.44 -16.63
C ILE A 207 -6.08 -10.68 -17.21
N ARG A 208 -6.20 -11.84 -16.55
CA ARG A 208 -5.74 -13.13 -17.11
C ARG A 208 -6.55 -13.52 -18.35
N LYS A 209 -7.88 -13.45 -18.25
CA LYS A 209 -8.80 -13.80 -19.33
C LYS A 209 -8.59 -12.95 -20.59
N VAL A 210 -8.27 -11.67 -20.43
CA VAL A 210 -8.01 -10.77 -21.56
C VAL A 210 -6.52 -10.73 -21.98
N GLY A 211 -5.68 -11.60 -21.42
CA GLY A 211 -4.28 -11.76 -21.84
C GLY A 211 -3.34 -10.65 -21.37
N LEU A 212 -3.72 -9.86 -20.35
CA LEU A 212 -2.87 -8.79 -19.81
C LEU A 212 -1.90 -9.25 -18.73
N SER A 213 -2.11 -10.43 -18.15
CA SER A 213 -1.23 -11.02 -17.14
C SER A 213 -0.53 -12.25 -17.71
N ASP A 214 0.62 -12.03 -18.34
CA ASP A 214 1.51 -13.09 -18.82
C ASP A 214 2.73 -13.21 -17.88
N SER A 215 2.93 -14.39 -17.32
CA SER A 215 4.04 -14.66 -16.40
C SER A 215 5.43 -14.51 -17.07
N SER A 216 5.52 -14.58 -18.38
CA SER A 216 6.77 -14.31 -19.13
C SER A 216 7.23 -12.85 -19.03
N GLN A 217 6.32 -11.94 -18.67
CA GLN A 217 6.58 -10.51 -18.45
C GLN A 217 7.09 -10.17 -17.05
N ARG A 218 7.26 -11.16 -16.18
CA ARG A 218 7.78 -10.94 -14.82
C ARG A 218 9.30 -10.71 -14.87
N TYR A 219 9.76 -9.86 -13.97
CA TYR A 219 11.19 -9.78 -13.68
C TYR A 219 11.73 -11.11 -13.15
N PRO A 220 13.06 -11.37 -13.32
CA PRO A 220 13.70 -12.49 -12.64
C PRO A 220 13.46 -12.41 -11.11
N ARG A 221 13.20 -13.55 -10.50
CA ARG A 221 12.91 -13.58 -9.06
C ARG A 221 14.12 -13.24 -8.23
N VAL A 222 13.91 -12.32 -7.28
CA VAL A 222 14.86 -11.99 -6.23
C VAL A 222 14.20 -12.13 -4.87
N ALA A 223 14.99 -12.11 -3.79
CA ALA A 223 14.47 -12.22 -2.44
C ALA A 223 13.51 -11.06 -2.11
N TRP A 224 12.35 -11.38 -1.60
CA TRP A 224 11.38 -10.42 -1.09
C TRP A 224 11.13 -10.67 0.40
N VAL A 225 11.37 -9.65 1.22
CA VAL A 225 11.06 -9.67 2.65
C VAL A 225 9.68 -9.06 2.86
N SER A 226 8.74 -9.89 3.31
CA SER A 226 7.37 -9.45 3.57
C SER A 226 7.27 -8.77 4.93
N SER A 227 6.58 -7.63 5.00
CA SER A 227 6.25 -6.97 6.27
C SER A 227 5.08 -7.65 7.00
N VAL A 228 4.33 -8.51 6.33
CA VAL A 228 3.28 -9.36 6.94
C VAL A 228 3.88 -10.60 7.60
N HIS A 229 4.86 -11.21 6.94
CA HIS A 229 5.53 -12.44 7.37
C HIS A 229 7.07 -12.28 7.35
N PRO A 230 7.68 -11.45 8.21
CA PRO A 230 9.08 -11.02 8.09
C PRO A 230 10.11 -12.14 8.18
N HIS A 231 9.76 -13.30 8.72
CA HIS A 231 10.69 -14.43 8.91
C HIS A 231 10.38 -15.63 8.01
N LYS A 232 9.53 -15.44 7.00
CA LYS A 232 9.15 -16.51 6.08
C LYS A 232 9.46 -16.13 4.65
N THR A 233 10.10 -17.05 3.92
CA THR A 233 10.15 -16.96 2.46
C THR A 233 8.72 -17.10 1.92
N LEU A 234 8.26 -16.14 1.16
CA LEU A 234 6.96 -16.20 0.52
C LEU A 234 6.99 -17.24 -0.60
N ASP A 235 6.01 -18.14 -0.54
CA ASP A 235 5.70 -19.02 -1.63
C ASP A 235 4.90 -18.21 -2.68
N PRO A 236 5.37 -18.13 -3.93
CA PRO A 236 4.67 -17.38 -4.97
C PRO A 236 3.23 -17.83 -5.21
N GLU A 237 2.93 -19.11 -4.99
CA GLU A 237 1.58 -19.64 -5.16
C GLU A 237 0.62 -19.16 -4.05
N LYS A 238 1.17 -18.74 -2.93
CA LYS A 238 0.40 -18.16 -1.82
C LYS A 238 0.17 -16.65 -1.95
N LEU A 239 0.77 -16.02 -2.97
CA LEU A 239 0.56 -14.61 -3.26
C LEU A 239 -0.75 -14.43 -4.05
N ASN A 240 -1.85 -14.52 -3.34
CA ASN A 240 -3.21 -14.38 -3.85
C ASN A 240 -3.94 -13.21 -3.15
N ALA A 241 -5.22 -13.04 -3.45
CA ALA A 241 -6.02 -11.96 -2.85
C ALA A 241 -6.06 -12.00 -1.32
N SER A 242 -5.99 -13.19 -0.69
CA SER A 242 -5.94 -13.34 0.77
C SER A 242 -4.66 -12.76 1.38
N TYR A 243 -3.52 -12.86 0.69
CA TYR A 243 -2.30 -12.21 1.13
C TYR A 243 -2.46 -10.69 1.18
N TRP A 244 -3.04 -10.11 0.15
CA TRP A 244 -3.25 -8.66 0.06
C TRP A 244 -4.29 -8.16 1.07
N GLN A 245 -5.29 -8.99 1.39
CA GLN A 245 -6.19 -8.74 2.51
C GLN A 245 -5.43 -8.68 3.84
N MET A 246 -4.55 -9.64 4.10
CA MET A 246 -3.70 -9.61 5.30
C MET A 246 -2.78 -8.39 5.31
N ASN A 247 -2.17 -8.04 4.18
CA ASN A 247 -1.35 -6.83 4.07
C ASN A 247 -2.13 -5.56 4.42
N LEU A 248 -3.42 -5.46 4.06
CA LEU A 248 -4.25 -4.30 4.39
C LEU A 248 -4.56 -4.19 5.88
N ALA A 249 -4.80 -5.32 6.55
CA ALA A 249 -5.35 -5.37 7.91
C ALA A 249 -4.29 -5.65 8.99
N SER A 250 -3.19 -6.33 8.65
CA SER A 250 -2.15 -6.71 9.63
C SER A 250 -1.15 -5.59 9.90
N PRO A 251 -0.52 -5.57 11.08
CA PRO A 251 0.59 -4.67 11.35
C PRO A 251 1.74 -4.83 10.36
N VAL A 252 2.35 -3.71 9.97
CA VAL A 252 3.56 -3.68 9.14
C VAL A 252 4.77 -3.93 10.03
N ARG A 253 5.48 -5.03 9.83
CA ARG A 253 6.71 -5.37 10.55
C ARG A 253 7.90 -5.05 9.66
N PHE A 254 8.39 -3.82 9.77
CA PHE A 254 9.44 -3.29 8.90
C PHE A 254 10.82 -3.28 9.56
N SER A 255 10.86 -3.55 10.87
CA SER A 255 12.07 -3.67 11.69
C SER A 255 12.38 -5.12 12.01
#